data_f4c52f8ea4d25c8af6c0a7e7b9e5dbb8
#
_entry.id   f4c52f8ea4d25c8af6c0a7e7b9e5dbb8
#
_cell.length_a   1.000
_cell.length_b   1.000
_cell.length_c   1.000
_cell.angle_alpha   90.00
_cell.angle_beta   90.00
_cell.angle_gamma   90.00
#
_symmetry.space_group_name_H-M   'P 1'
#
loop_
_entity.id
_entity.type
_entity.pdbx_description
1 polymer ?
#
loop_
_entity_poly.entity_id
_entity_poly.type
_entity_poly.pdbx_seq_one_letter_code
_entity_poly.pdbx_strand_id
1 'polypeptide(L)'
;RLADEFSDRIWKKVGADYNATWNVDKVNGHEKAFCCFNAAARDYARVGLALMSGSPKIASTSWKARLSNPIVNLDYGWGYAAQMWHPYPGINLMMGLHGQYIYQDPLHDTVIVKLSDMPTSADGISDKIASVLREISEKKS
;
A
#
# COMPACT_ATOMS: atom_id res chain seq x y z
N ARG A 1 18.79 12.38 -0.98
CA ARG A 1 17.38 12.78 -0.90
C ARG A 1 16.52 11.57 -0.61
N LEU A 2 15.28 11.77 -0.12
CA LEU A 2 14.35 10.68 0.14
C LEU A 2 14.02 9.90 -1.15
N ALA A 3 13.86 10.59 -2.26
CA ALA A 3 13.62 9.97 -3.56
C ALA A 3 14.78 9.04 -3.98
N ASP A 4 16.02 9.43 -3.74
CA ASP A 4 17.19 8.62 -4.08
C ASP A 4 17.25 7.35 -3.23
N GLU A 5 17.05 7.47 -1.92
CA GLU A 5 16.99 6.34 -0.99
C GLU A 5 15.85 5.37 -1.35
N PHE A 6 14.67 5.90 -1.67
CA PHE A 6 13.53 5.09 -2.09
C PHE A 6 13.81 4.38 -3.42
N SER A 7 14.41 5.09 -4.38
CA SER A 7 14.81 4.52 -5.66
C SER A 7 15.76 3.33 -5.47
N ASP A 8 16.80 3.49 -4.67
CA ASP A 8 17.84 2.47 -4.51
C ASP A 8 17.40 1.29 -3.63
N ARG A 9 16.64 1.57 -2.58
CA ARG A 9 16.24 0.55 -1.60
C ARG A 9 14.96 -0.19 -1.95
N ILE A 10 14.08 0.42 -2.73
CA ILE A 10 12.76 -0.13 -3.05
C ILE A 10 12.54 -0.21 -4.56
N TRP A 11 12.50 0.93 -5.25
CA TRP A 11 12.00 1.02 -6.62
C TRP A 11 12.78 0.14 -7.61
N LYS A 12 14.09 0.26 -7.61
CA LYS A 12 14.96 -0.61 -8.43
C LYS A 12 14.87 -2.08 -8.02
N LYS A 13 14.75 -2.34 -6.71
CA LYS A 13 14.71 -3.73 -6.22
C LYS A 13 13.42 -4.46 -6.55
N VAL A 14 12.29 -3.76 -6.62
CA VAL A 14 11.04 -4.40 -7.06
C VAL A 14 10.96 -4.59 -8.58
N GLY A 15 11.90 -4.00 -9.33
CA GLY A 15 11.92 -4.07 -10.79
C GLY A 15 10.83 -3.23 -11.43
N ALA A 16 10.64 -1.99 -10.91
CA ALA A 16 9.69 -1.05 -11.49
C ALA A 16 10.03 -0.73 -12.95
N ASP A 17 9.01 -0.71 -13.82
CA ASP A 17 9.18 -0.48 -15.25
C ASP A 17 9.28 1.00 -15.61
N TYR A 18 8.64 1.85 -14.78
CA TYR A 18 8.50 3.28 -15.08
C TYR A 18 9.12 4.14 -13.98
N ASN A 19 9.55 5.34 -14.37
CA ASN A 19 9.92 6.35 -13.42
C ASN A 19 8.70 6.79 -12.62
N ALA A 20 8.91 7.03 -11.33
CA ALA A 20 7.93 7.63 -10.46
C ALA A 20 8.28 9.10 -10.20
N THR A 21 7.31 9.90 -9.76
CA THR A 21 7.51 11.28 -9.33
C THR A 21 7.07 11.45 -7.88
N TRP A 22 7.73 12.35 -7.18
CA TRP A 22 7.39 12.68 -5.80
C TRP A 22 7.29 14.19 -5.64
N ASN A 23 6.14 14.66 -5.18
CA ASN A 23 5.95 16.10 -5.00
C ASN A 23 6.82 16.61 -3.86
N VAL A 24 7.42 17.77 -4.08
CA VAL A 24 8.21 18.50 -3.07
C VAL A 24 7.36 19.57 -2.38
N ASP A 25 7.78 20.02 -1.22
CA ASP A 25 7.08 21.05 -0.43
C ASP A 25 7.13 22.43 -1.08
N LYS A 26 8.24 22.72 -1.80
CA LYS A 26 8.46 23.97 -2.53
C LYS A 26 9.51 23.77 -3.63
N VAL A 27 9.69 24.75 -4.49
CA VAL A 27 10.75 24.73 -5.51
C VAL A 27 12.11 24.52 -4.83
N ASN A 28 12.87 23.53 -5.32
CA ASN A 28 14.14 23.08 -4.73
C ASN A 28 14.03 22.57 -3.27
N GLY A 29 12.82 22.23 -2.83
CA GLY A 29 12.55 21.71 -1.49
C GLY A 29 12.73 20.18 -1.35
N HIS A 30 12.08 19.62 -0.35
CA HIS A 30 12.17 18.20 -0.01
C HIS A 30 10.89 17.45 -0.37
N GLU A 31 11.02 16.15 -0.64
CA GLU A 31 9.90 15.27 -0.88
C GLU A 31 8.96 15.21 0.33
N LYS A 32 7.65 15.26 0.07
CA LYS A 32 6.63 15.12 1.12
C LYS A 32 6.55 13.67 1.57
N ALA A 33 7.25 13.31 2.64
CA ALA A 33 7.36 11.93 3.11
C ALA A 33 6.02 11.28 3.49
N PHE A 34 4.99 12.07 3.76
CA PHE A 34 3.66 11.61 4.17
C PHE A 34 2.69 11.43 3.01
N CYS A 35 3.00 11.90 1.78
CA CYS A 35 2.11 11.82 0.63
C CYS A 35 2.82 11.98 -0.72
N CYS A 36 1.99 11.93 -1.77
CA CYS A 36 2.24 12.58 -3.04
C CYS A 36 3.35 11.92 -3.88
N PHE A 37 3.49 10.62 -3.71
CA PHE A 37 4.26 9.73 -4.57
C PHE A 37 3.35 9.24 -5.71
N ASN A 38 3.77 9.43 -6.96
CA ASN A 38 2.97 9.12 -8.14
C ASN A 38 3.70 8.09 -9.01
N ALA A 39 3.04 6.99 -9.31
CA ALA A 39 3.60 5.90 -10.08
C ALA A 39 2.54 5.14 -10.88
N ALA A 40 2.97 4.28 -11.78
CA ALA A 40 2.08 3.38 -12.51
C ALA A 40 1.47 2.32 -11.56
N ALA A 41 0.21 1.95 -11.79
CA ALA A 41 -0.48 0.95 -10.96
C ALA A 41 0.29 -0.39 -10.89
N ARG A 42 0.87 -0.82 -12.00
CA ARG A 42 1.66 -2.05 -12.06
C ARG A 42 2.90 -2.00 -11.16
N ASP A 43 3.54 -0.84 -11.05
CA ASP A 43 4.72 -0.70 -10.21
C ASP A 43 4.34 -0.62 -8.73
N TYR A 44 3.19 -0.03 -8.38
CA TYR A 44 2.61 -0.17 -7.04
C TYR A 44 2.29 -1.63 -6.70
N ALA A 45 1.78 -2.41 -7.65
CA ALA A 45 1.53 -3.84 -7.45
C ALA A 45 2.83 -4.61 -7.16
N ARG A 46 3.94 -4.28 -7.83
CA ARG A 46 5.26 -4.88 -7.54
C ARG A 46 5.74 -4.60 -6.12
N VAL A 47 5.53 -3.37 -5.63
CA VAL A 47 5.83 -3.03 -4.22
C VAL A 47 4.95 -3.86 -3.29
N GLY A 48 3.65 -3.94 -3.57
CA GLY A 48 2.70 -4.77 -2.81
C GLY A 48 3.13 -6.24 -2.75
N LEU A 49 3.44 -6.84 -3.90
CA LEU A 49 3.93 -8.21 -3.98
C LEU A 49 5.24 -8.42 -3.22
N ALA A 50 6.19 -7.49 -3.33
CA ALA A 50 7.47 -7.59 -2.62
C ALA A 50 7.32 -7.49 -1.09
N LEU A 51 6.33 -6.73 -0.60
CA LEU A 51 5.99 -6.67 0.83
C LEU A 51 5.25 -7.94 1.28
N MET A 52 4.33 -8.45 0.48
CA MET A 52 3.55 -9.65 0.79
C MET A 52 4.41 -10.92 0.74
N SER A 53 5.37 -11.00 -0.20
CA SER A 53 6.24 -12.17 -0.39
C SER A 53 7.13 -12.44 0.83
N GLY A 54 7.55 -13.70 1.01
CA GLY A 54 8.53 -14.10 2.02
C GLY A 54 9.96 -13.56 1.78
N SER A 55 10.25 -13.01 0.61
CA SER A 55 11.57 -12.51 0.25
C SER A 55 11.95 -11.24 1.03
N PRO A 56 13.15 -11.13 1.63
CA PRO A 56 13.60 -9.93 2.33
C PRO A 56 14.07 -8.81 1.38
N LYS A 57 13.60 -8.79 0.14
CA LYS A 57 14.11 -7.94 -0.94
C LYS A 57 14.09 -6.44 -0.62
N ILE A 58 12.97 -5.97 -0.04
CA ILE A 58 12.77 -4.56 0.30
C ILE A 58 12.49 -4.30 1.79
N ALA A 59 12.20 -5.35 2.54
CA ALA A 59 11.96 -5.28 3.98
C ALA A 59 12.34 -6.60 4.64
N SER A 60 12.88 -6.55 5.86
CA SER A 60 13.19 -7.75 6.64
C SER A 60 11.93 -8.53 6.99
N THR A 61 12.07 -9.83 7.26
CA THR A 61 10.94 -10.68 7.70
C THR A 61 10.30 -10.15 8.98
N SER A 62 11.10 -9.67 9.93
CA SER A 62 10.58 -9.08 11.17
C SER A 62 9.79 -7.80 10.93
N TRP A 63 10.21 -6.96 9.97
CA TRP A 63 9.45 -5.76 9.61
C TRP A 63 8.13 -6.12 8.91
N LYS A 64 8.14 -7.09 7.98
CA LYS A 64 6.92 -7.58 7.34
C LYS A 64 5.92 -8.16 8.35
N ALA A 65 6.41 -8.90 9.35
CA ALA A 65 5.56 -9.38 10.44
C ALA A 65 4.91 -8.22 11.20
N ARG A 66 5.63 -7.12 11.44
CA ARG A 66 5.05 -5.91 12.07
C ARG A 66 3.99 -5.23 11.19
N LEU A 67 4.18 -5.23 9.87
CA LEU A 67 3.18 -4.70 8.93
C LEU A 67 1.88 -5.52 8.94
N SER A 68 1.97 -6.83 9.16
CA SER A 68 0.86 -7.78 9.04
C SER A 68 0.14 -8.09 10.36
N ASN A 69 0.63 -7.62 11.49
CA ASN A 69 0.05 -7.88 12.81
C ASN A 69 -0.51 -6.58 13.40
N PRO A 70 -1.83 -6.36 13.37
CA PRO A 70 -2.45 -5.17 13.96
C PRO A 70 -2.19 -5.11 15.47
N ILE A 71 -1.81 -3.94 15.95
CA ILE A 71 -1.55 -3.67 17.39
C ILE A 71 -2.62 -2.75 18.00
N VAL A 72 -3.45 -2.14 17.17
CA VAL A 72 -4.57 -1.31 17.57
C VAL A 72 -5.81 -1.80 16.85
N ASN A 73 -6.92 -1.93 17.58
CA ASN A 73 -8.25 -2.13 17.02
C ASN A 73 -8.97 -0.79 17.01
N LEU A 74 -9.53 -0.45 15.87
CA LEU A 74 -10.26 0.80 15.67
C LEU A 74 -11.76 0.57 15.96
N ASP A 75 -12.46 1.63 16.35
CA ASP A 75 -13.87 1.56 16.79
C ASP A 75 -14.82 0.96 15.73
N TYR A 76 -14.46 1.08 14.45
CA TYR A 76 -15.22 0.48 13.32
C TYR A 76 -14.75 -0.93 12.93
N GLY A 77 -13.97 -1.60 13.78
CA GLY A 77 -13.61 -3.01 13.64
C GLY A 77 -12.38 -3.31 12.78
N TRP A 78 -11.71 -2.31 12.21
CA TRP A 78 -10.43 -2.50 11.51
C TRP A 78 -9.26 -2.54 12.47
N GLY A 79 -8.24 -3.29 12.12
CA GLY A 79 -6.95 -3.22 12.80
C GLY A 79 -6.01 -2.19 12.16
N TYR A 80 -4.96 -1.77 12.90
CA TYR A 80 -3.92 -0.90 12.40
C TYR A 80 -2.55 -1.23 13.00
N ALA A 81 -1.52 -1.23 12.18
CA ALA A 81 -0.12 -1.37 12.62
C ALA A 81 0.85 -0.79 11.59
N ALA A 82 1.89 -0.08 12.04
CA ALA A 82 3.03 0.32 11.21
C ALA A 82 2.64 0.92 9.83
N GLN A 83 1.67 1.83 9.80
CA GLN A 83 1.10 2.48 8.59
C GLN A 83 0.29 1.54 7.68
N MET A 84 -0.12 0.37 8.18
CA MET A 84 -0.92 -0.60 7.47
C MET A 84 -2.31 -0.73 8.12
N TRP A 85 -3.35 -0.68 7.32
CA TRP A 85 -4.74 -0.95 7.71
C TRP A 85 -5.05 -2.43 7.54
N HIS A 86 -5.90 -2.96 8.42
CA HIS A 86 -6.33 -4.37 8.41
C HIS A 86 -7.85 -4.44 8.44
N PRO A 87 -8.52 -4.36 7.28
CA PRO A 87 -9.99 -4.41 7.22
C PRO A 87 -10.54 -5.80 7.55
N TYR A 88 -9.76 -6.84 7.33
CA TYR A 88 -10.11 -8.23 7.61
C TYR A 88 -8.89 -8.99 8.16
N PRO A 89 -9.10 -10.10 8.90
CA PRO A 89 -8.01 -10.95 9.35
C PRO A 89 -7.12 -11.40 8.17
N GLY A 90 -5.81 -11.24 8.31
CA GLY A 90 -4.81 -11.61 7.31
C GLY A 90 -4.67 -10.67 6.11
N ILE A 91 -5.51 -9.65 5.99
CA ILE A 91 -5.45 -8.66 4.91
C ILE A 91 -4.65 -7.44 5.34
N ASN A 92 -3.74 -7.01 4.48
CA ASN A 92 -3.02 -5.75 4.60
C ASN A 92 -3.52 -4.75 3.56
N LEU A 93 -3.75 -3.52 3.96
CA LEU A 93 -4.26 -2.46 3.09
C LEU A 93 -3.47 -1.17 3.28
N MET A 94 -2.85 -0.67 2.21
CA MET A 94 -2.37 0.70 2.13
C MET A 94 -3.51 1.54 1.56
N MET A 95 -3.86 2.63 2.23
CA MET A 95 -4.99 3.46 1.87
C MET A 95 -4.57 4.92 1.78
N GLY A 96 -4.80 5.52 0.63
CA GLY A 96 -4.58 6.94 0.36
C GLY A 96 -5.87 7.76 0.50
N LEU A 97 -5.72 9.03 0.87
CA LEU A 97 -6.81 9.97 1.17
C LEU A 97 -7.84 10.11 0.03
N HIS A 98 -7.40 9.99 -1.22
CA HIS A 98 -8.27 10.14 -2.39
C HIS A 98 -8.73 8.80 -2.97
N GLY A 99 -8.78 7.74 -2.14
CA GLY A 99 -9.29 6.43 -2.53
C GLY A 99 -8.31 5.60 -3.37
N GLN A 100 -7.02 5.81 -3.21
CA GLN A 100 -5.99 4.92 -3.73
C GLN A 100 -5.80 3.76 -2.75
N TYR A 101 -5.70 2.53 -3.28
CA TYR A 101 -5.54 1.35 -2.45
C TYR A 101 -4.49 0.41 -3.03
N ILE A 102 -3.69 -0.20 -2.15
CA ILE A 102 -2.94 -1.43 -2.43
C ILE A 102 -3.44 -2.47 -1.43
N TYR A 103 -4.22 -3.40 -1.90
CA TYR A 103 -4.82 -4.49 -1.12
C TYR A 103 -3.96 -5.74 -1.28
N GLN A 104 -3.58 -6.35 -0.19
CA GLN A 104 -2.75 -7.56 -0.15
C GLN A 104 -3.52 -8.68 0.54
N ASP A 105 -3.75 -9.76 -0.20
CA ASP A 105 -4.38 -10.98 0.28
C ASP A 105 -3.41 -12.16 0.14
N PRO A 106 -2.65 -12.47 1.19
CA PRO A 106 -1.70 -13.58 1.17
C PRO A 106 -2.36 -14.95 1.03
N LEU A 107 -3.61 -15.11 1.48
CA LEU A 107 -4.32 -16.38 1.40
C LEU A 107 -4.61 -16.76 -0.06
N HIS A 108 -4.96 -15.77 -0.88
CA HIS A 108 -5.26 -15.97 -2.30
C HIS A 108 -4.12 -15.53 -3.22
N ASP A 109 -2.91 -15.32 -2.67
CA ASP A 109 -1.72 -14.86 -3.42
C ASP A 109 -2.03 -13.68 -4.36
N THR A 110 -2.76 -12.70 -3.86
CA THR A 110 -3.33 -11.62 -4.67
C THR A 110 -2.96 -10.23 -4.13
N VAL A 111 -2.52 -9.37 -5.04
CA VAL A 111 -2.38 -7.93 -4.81
C VAL A 111 -3.26 -7.18 -5.79
N ILE A 112 -4.09 -6.27 -5.27
CA ILE A 112 -4.96 -5.42 -6.08
C ILE A 112 -4.56 -3.96 -5.86
N VAL A 113 -4.36 -3.22 -6.94
CA VAL A 113 -4.11 -1.77 -6.91
C VAL A 113 -5.30 -1.04 -7.51
N LYS A 114 -5.85 -0.12 -6.75
CA LYS A 114 -6.85 0.84 -7.22
C LYS A 114 -6.24 2.24 -7.19
N LEU A 115 -6.17 2.89 -8.33
CA LEU A 115 -5.85 4.31 -8.44
C LEU A 115 -7.14 5.13 -8.44
N SER A 116 -7.08 6.35 -7.91
CA SER A 116 -8.23 7.24 -7.79
C SER A 116 -7.78 8.66 -7.49
N ASP A 117 -8.58 9.62 -7.88
CA ASP A 117 -8.49 11.04 -7.58
C ASP A 117 -9.80 11.56 -6.94
N MET A 118 -10.54 10.68 -6.27
CA MET A 118 -11.80 11.05 -5.61
C MET A 118 -11.58 12.25 -4.69
N PRO A 119 -12.55 13.18 -4.59
CA PRO A 119 -12.61 14.09 -3.44
C PRO A 119 -12.60 13.25 -2.16
N THR A 120 -12.14 13.78 -1.07
CA THR A 120 -11.96 13.07 0.22
C THR A 120 -13.06 12.04 0.49
N SER A 121 -12.68 10.86 0.97
CA SER A 121 -13.58 9.75 1.21
C SER A 121 -14.79 10.15 2.08
N ALA A 122 -15.99 9.93 1.56
CA ALA A 122 -17.21 9.98 2.37
C ALA A 122 -17.20 8.82 3.39
N ASP A 123 -17.80 9.03 4.56
CA ASP A 123 -17.92 8.01 5.59
C ASP A 123 -18.50 6.70 5.04
N GLY A 124 -17.88 5.57 5.39
CA GLY A 124 -18.28 4.23 4.95
C GLY A 124 -17.91 3.83 3.52
N ILE A 125 -17.31 4.72 2.70
CA ILE A 125 -16.90 4.33 1.35
C ILE A 125 -15.70 3.38 1.37
N SER A 126 -14.82 3.52 2.35
CA SER A 126 -13.66 2.65 2.52
C SER A 126 -14.05 1.20 2.81
N ASP A 127 -15.08 0.98 3.64
CA ASP A 127 -15.62 -0.35 3.92
C ASP A 127 -16.19 -1.01 2.66
N LYS A 128 -16.97 -0.25 1.87
CA LYS A 128 -17.51 -0.74 0.60
C LYS A 128 -16.42 -1.11 -0.40
N ILE A 129 -15.38 -0.28 -0.52
CA ILE A 129 -14.26 -0.57 -1.41
C ILE A 129 -13.50 -1.81 -0.91
N ALA A 130 -13.20 -1.91 0.39
CA ALA A 130 -12.52 -3.07 0.96
C ALA A 130 -13.32 -4.36 0.72
N SER A 131 -14.66 -4.31 0.84
CA SER A 131 -15.53 -5.45 0.53
C SER A 131 -15.43 -5.87 -0.94
N VAL A 132 -15.47 -4.93 -1.87
CA VAL A 132 -15.32 -5.24 -3.31
C VAL A 132 -13.93 -5.83 -3.62
N LEU A 133 -12.87 -5.27 -3.03
CA LEU A 133 -11.51 -5.79 -3.22
C LEU A 133 -11.38 -7.22 -2.69
N ARG A 134 -12.00 -7.52 -1.55
CA ARG A 134 -12.10 -8.86 -0.99
C ARG A 134 -12.82 -9.83 -1.94
N GLU A 135 -13.99 -9.47 -2.44
CA GLU A 135 -14.72 -10.30 -3.40
C GLU A 135 -13.92 -10.59 -4.68
N ILE A 136 -13.14 -9.62 -5.16
CA ILE A 136 -12.28 -9.80 -6.34
C ILE A 136 -11.15 -10.80 -6.02
N SER A 137 -10.51 -10.70 -4.86
CA SER A 137 -9.42 -11.62 -4.48
C SER A 137 -9.91 -13.05 -4.28
N GLU A 138 -11.06 -13.23 -3.65
CA GLU A 138 -11.69 -14.55 -3.40
C GLU A 138 -12.18 -15.24 -4.68
N LYS A 139 -12.63 -14.49 -5.69
CA LYS A 139 -13.11 -15.07 -6.97
C LYS A 139 -12.00 -15.54 -7.91
N LYS A 140 -10.74 -15.17 -7.63
CA LYS A 140 -9.59 -15.58 -8.45
C LYS A 140 -9.08 -17.00 -8.10
N SER A 141 -9.61 -17.60 -7.05
CA SER A 141 -9.22 -18.89 -6.50
C SER A 141 -9.79 -20.05 -7.29
#